data_919d0e9cdba61b89d60b03c4e4b92fc4
#
_entry.id   919d0e9cdba61b89d60b03c4e4b92fc4
#
_cell.length_a   1.000
_cell.length_b   1.000
_cell.length_c   1.000
_cell.angle_alpha   90.00
_cell.angle_beta   90.00
_cell.angle_gamma   90.00
#
_symmetry.space_group_name_H-M   'P 1'
#
loop_
_entity.id
_entity.type
_entity.pdbx_description
1 polymer ?
#
loop_
_entity_poly.entity_id
_entity_poly.type
_entity_poly.pdbx_seq_one_letter_code
_entity_poly.pdbx_strand_id
1 'polypeptide(L)'
;MPMPPLLTTLHTLPRSARDSLLVVLAAALVLLPQLPHLPLWASAITAGLLLWRALLAWRVEPLPKAWLKALILLCVVALTATQFKTIFGPAAGAALIVQLLALKTLEMHARRDAMVVFFLGFFSLITVFIESQSLVTTALVLLALWWLLAALINAHRPVGQPRWRELLRQAASLLLWGLPLMVV
;
A
#
# COMPACT_ATOMS: atom_id res chain seq x y z
N MET A 1 20.26 -27.73 -1.16
CA MET A 1 18.80 -27.71 -1.39
C MET A 1 18.51 -26.62 -2.40
N PRO A 2 17.98 -26.89 -3.59
CA PRO A 2 17.61 -25.86 -4.53
C PRO A 2 16.43 -25.09 -3.97
N MET A 3 16.55 -23.75 -3.91
CA MET A 3 15.41 -22.88 -3.56
C MET A 3 14.28 -23.12 -4.56
N PRO A 4 13.06 -23.38 -4.12
CA PRO A 4 11.94 -23.50 -5.03
C PRO A 4 11.72 -22.17 -5.73
N PRO A 5 11.43 -22.15 -7.05
CA PRO A 5 11.18 -20.91 -7.76
C PRO A 5 10.02 -20.17 -7.14
N LEU A 6 10.21 -18.86 -6.87
CA LEU A 6 9.28 -17.97 -6.13
C LEU A 6 7.82 -18.05 -6.64
N LEU A 7 7.63 -18.35 -7.92
CA LEU A 7 6.30 -18.47 -8.54
C LEU A 7 5.54 -19.76 -8.14
N THR A 8 6.23 -20.84 -7.84
CA THR A 8 5.57 -22.09 -7.39
C THR A 8 5.11 -22.01 -5.94
N THR A 9 5.84 -21.27 -5.09
CA THR A 9 5.45 -21.08 -3.68
C THR A 9 4.21 -20.18 -3.53
N LEU A 10 3.97 -19.23 -4.43
CA LEU A 10 2.77 -18.39 -4.40
C LEU A 10 1.47 -19.19 -4.61
N HIS A 11 1.52 -20.29 -5.36
CA HIS A 11 0.34 -21.14 -5.57
C HIS A 11 0.00 -22.03 -4.37
N THR A 12 0.96 -22.29 -3.48
CA THR A 12 0.78 -23.11 -2.26
C THR A 12 0.27 -22.30 -1.06
N LEU A 13 0.36 -20.96 -1.12
CA LEU A 13 -0.09 -20.09 -0.04
C LEU A 13 -1.62 -20.07 0.07
N PRO A 14 -2.17 -20.02 1.32
CA PRO A 14 -3.60 -19.83 1.53
C PRO A 14 -4.08 -18.51 0.90
N ARG A 15 -5.35 -18.48 0.47
CA ARG A 15 -5.94 -17.32 -0.23
C ARG A 15 -5.75 -16.02 0.56
N SER A 16 -5.97 -16.05 1.87
CA SER A 16 -5.80 -14.90 2.76
C SER A 16 -4.39 -14.30 2.73
N ALA A 17 -3.35 -15.15 2.67
CA ALA A 17 -1.96 -14.70 2.57
C ALA A 17 -1.67 -14.05 1.21
N ARG A 18 -2.17 -14.64 0.12
CA ARG A 18 -2.02 -14.08 -1.24
C ARG A 18 -2.73 -12.73 -1.39
N ASP A 19 -3.96 -12.63 -0.89
CA ASP A 19 -4.73 -11.38 -0.91
C ASP A 19 -4.02 -10.30 -0.08
N SER A 20 -3.46 -10.67 1.07
CA SER A 20 -2.66 -9.75 1.89
C SER A 20 -1.39 -9.28 1.18
N LEU A 21 -0.66 -10.18 0.51
CA LEU A 21 0.54 -9.82 -0.26
C LEU A 21 0.21 -8.87 -1.42
N LEU A 22 -0.93 -9.08 -2.09
CA LEU A 22 -1.43 -8.18 -3.14
C LEU A 22 -1.64 -6.76 -2.62
N VAL A 23 -2.32 -6.63 -1.48
CA VAL A 23 -2.59 -5.32 -0.87
C VAL A 23 -1.31 -4.67 -0.37
N VAL A 24 -0.38 -5.44 0.21
CA VAL A 24 0.93 -4.92 0.64
C VAL A 24 1.74 -4.43 -0.56
N LEU A 25 1.74 -5.17 -1.67
CA LEU A 25 2.41 -4.74 -2.90
C LEU A 25 1.75 -3.48 -3.48
N ALA A 26 0.42 -3.39 -3.46
CA ALA A 26 -0.30 -2.19 -3.87
C ALA A 26 0.10 -1.00 -3.00
N ALA A 27 0.12 -1.16 -1.67
CA ALA A 27 0.56 -0.12 -0.74
C ALA A 27 2.02 0.28 -0.98
N ALA A 28 2.91 -0.67 -1.23
CA ALA A 28 4.32 -0.40 -1.54
C ALA A 28 4.46 0.45 -2.82
N LEU A 29 3.73 0.11 -3.88
CA LEU A 29 3.73 0.88 -5.13
C LEU A 29 3.16 2.29 -4.96
N VAL A 30 2.11 2.45 -4.14
CA VAL A 30 1.53 3.75 -3.79
C VAL A 30 2.53 4.63 -3.05
N LEU A 31 3.32 4.05 -2.15
CA LEU A 31 4.27 4.78 -1.31
C LEU A 31 5.61 5.04 -2.01
N LEU A 32 5.95 4.26 -3.04
CA LEU A 32 7.21 4.37 -3.76
C LEU A 32 7.53 5.80 -4.26
N PRO A 33 6.61 6.52 -4.93
CA PRO A 33 6.88 7.88 -5.40
C PRO A 33 7.02 8.92 -4.29
N GLN A 34 6.57 8.60 -3.07
CA GLN A 34 6.66 9.51 -1.92
C GLN A 34 7.96 9.35 -1.13
N LEU A 35 8.61 8.18 -1.19
CA LEU A 35 9.81 7.89 -0.41
C LEU A 35 10.95 8.92 -0.55
N PRO A 36 11.24 9.47 -1.75
CA PRO A 36 12.29 10.46 -1.91
C PRO A 36 12.01 11.81 -1.23
N HIS A 37 10.73 12.11 -1.00
CA HIS A 37 10.28 13.38 -0.42
C HIS A 37 10.14 13.32 1.11
N LEU A 38 10.27 12.12 1.69
CA LEU A 38 10.17 11.88 3.11
C LEU A 38 11.53 11.94 3.79
N PRO A 39 11.60 12.33 5.08
CA PRO A 39 12.81 12.15 5.89
C PRO A 39 13.25 10.68 5.90
N LEU A 40 14.56 10.44 5.94
CA LEU A 40 15.12 9.07 5.89
C LEU A 40 14.53 8.13 6.95
N TRP A 41 14.30 8.65 8.18
CA TRP A 41 13.69 7.85 9.24
C TRP A 41 12.26 7.41 8.90
N ALA A 42 11.46 8.28 8.27
CA ALA A 42 10.08 7.97 7.86
C ALA A 42 10.06 6.92 6.74
N SER A 43 10.94 7.06 5.74
CA SER A 43 11.11 6.07 4.67
C SER A 43 11.55 4.71 5.21
N ALA A 44 12.49 4.70 6.17
CA ALA A 44 12.98 3.48 6.81
C ALA A 44 11.87 2.77 7.62
N ILE A 45 11.10 3.51 8.42
CA ILE A 45 9.96 2.95 9.16
C ILE A 45 8.90 2.40 8.19
N THR A 46 8.53 3.15 7.16
CA THR A 46 7.56 2.72 6.14
C THR A 46 8.00 1.43 5.47
N ALA A 47 9.23 1.36 4.98
CA ALA A 47 9.79 0.17 4.35
C ALA A 47 9.83 -1.01 5.34
N GLY A 48 10.25 -0.78 6.58
CA GLY A 48 10.28 -1.77 7.64
C GLY A 48 8.90 -2.36 7.95
N LEU A 49 7.87 -1.51 8.06
CA LEU A 49 6.49 -1.94 8.31
C LEU A 49 5.93 -2.77 7.15
N LEU A 50 6.16 -2.35 5.90
CA LEU A 50 5.72 -3.09 4.71
C LEU A 50 6.44 -4.43 4.57
N LEU A 51 7.76 -4.47 4.79
CA LEU A 51 8.55 -5.71 4.78
C LEU A 51 8.08 -6.66 5.90
N TRP A 52 7.90 -6.13 7.10
CA TRP A 52 7.38 -6.94 8.21
C TRP A 52 6.02 -7.54 7.89
N ARG A 53 5.10 -6.74 7.35
CA ARG A 53 3.79 -7.25 6.93
C ARG A 53 3.88 -8.29 5.83
N ALA A 54 4.77 -8.08 4.84
CA ALA A 54 5.01 -9.04 3.78
C ALA A 54 5.54 -10.38 4.33
N LEU A 55 6.49 -10.32 5.27
CA LEU A 55 7.06 -11.50 5.92
C LEU A 55 6.00 -12.26 6.74
N LEU A 56 5.16 -11.56 7.51
CA LEU A 56 4.06 -12.18 8.25
C LEU A 56 3.06 -12.87 7.32
N ALA A 57 2.73 -12.24 6.19
CA ALA A 57 1.84 -12.84 5.20
C ALA A 57 2.48 -14.06 4.51
N TRP A 58 3.78 -13.99 4.23
CA TRP A 58 4.52 -15.10 3.62
C TRP A 58 4.63 -16.31 4.56
N ARG A 59 4.92 -16.06 5.86
CA ARG A 59 5.04 -17.10 6.86
C ARG A 59 3.70 -17.58 7.42
N VAL A 60 2.59 -16.93 7.02
CA VAL A 60 1.25 -17.21 7.55
C VAL A 60 1.20 -17.06 9.08
N GLU A 61 1.98 -16.11 9.61
CA GLU A 61 2.06 -15.83 11.04
C GLU A 61 0.94 -14.88 11.50
N PRO A 62 0.53 -14.93 12.77
CA PRO A 62 -0.47 -14.03 13.32
C PRO A 62 0.04 -12.58 13.33
N LEU A 63 -0.89 -11.65 13.20
CA LEU A 63 -0.60 -10.22 13.22
C LEU A 63 -0.14 -9.76 14.60
N PRO A 64 0.69 -8.70 14.69
CA PRO A 64 1.18 -8.18 15.95
C PRO A 64 0.04 -7.69 16.85
N LYS A 65 0.26 -7.76 18.16
CA LYS A 65 -0.72 -7.35 19.18
C LYS A 65 -1.06 -5.85 19.03
N ALA A 66 -2.28 -5.49 19.38
CA ALA A 66 -2.81 -4.11 19.24
C ALA A 66 -1.94 -3.07 19.98
N TRP A 67 -1.43 -3.40 21.18
CA TRP A 67 -0.60 -2.48 21.95
C TRP A 67 0.72 -2.11 21.24
N LEU A 68 1.32 -3.07 20.52
CA LEU A 68 2.57 -2.83 19.76
C LEU A 68 2.31 -1.87 18.59
N LYS A 69 1.19 -2.03 17.89
CA LYS A 69 0.77 -1.12 16.81
C LYS A 69 0.49 0.28 17.35
N ALA A 70 -0.18 0.39 18.51
CA ALA A 70 -0.41 1.66 19.18
C ALA A 70 0.90 2.33 19.60
N LEU A 71 1.89 1.57 20.08
CA LEU A 71 3.20 2.09 20.42
C LEU A 71 3.93 2.63 19.19
N ILE A 72 3.92 1.88 18.08
CA ILE A 72 4.51 2.32 16.81
C ILE A 72 3.83 3.60 16.32
N LEU A 73 2.50 3.68 16.37
CA LEU A 73 1.75 4.87 16.00
C LEU A 73 2.16 6.08 16.86
N LEU A 74 2.25 5.89 18.17
CA LEU A 74 2.67 6.95 19.09
C LEU A 74 4.09 7.45 18.77
N CYS A 75 5.03 6.53 18.53
CA CYS A 75 6.39 6.87 18.13
C CYS A 75 6.42 7.64 16.81
N VAL A 76 5.66 7.22 15.81
CA VAL A 76 5.58 7.89 14.50
C VAL A 76 5.05 9.32 14.65
N VAL A 77 3.95 9.50 15.41
CA VAL A 77 3.38 10.82 15.66
C VAL A 77 4.35 11.71 16.42
N ALA A 78 5.01 11.19 17.46
CA ALA A 78 6.00 11.93 18.23
C ALA A 78 7.20 12.36 17.36
N LEU A 79 7.75 11.45 16.54
CA LEU A 79 8.85 11.76 15.63
C LEU A 79 8.44 12.81 14.58
N THR A 80 7.21 12.71 14.04
CA THR A 80 6.71 13.71 13.10
C THR A 80 6.57 15.07 13.76
N ALA A 81 6.02 15.14 14.97
CA ALA A 81 5.86 16.38 15.72
C ALA A 81 7.21 17.05 16.04
N THR A 82 8.23 16.28 16.42
CA THR A 82 9.56 16.81 16.73
C THR A 82 10.29 17.30 15.48
N GLN A 83 10.16 16.57 14.36
CA GLN A 83 10.87 16.88 13.11
C GLN A 83 10.29 18.11 12.40
N PHE A 84 8.96 18.18 12.28
CA PHE A 84 8.30 19.25 11.54
C PHE A 84 7.91 20.44 12.41
N LYS A 85 8.13 20.38 13.74
CA LYS A 85 7.73 21.39 14.73
C LYS A 85 6.25 21.74 14.75
N THR A 86 5.48 21.29 13.74
CA THR A 86 4.03 21.43 13.62
C THR A 86 3.44 20.14 13.07
N ILE A 87 2.29 19.71 13.57
CA ILE A 87 1.55 18.55 13.04
C ILE A 87 0.62 19.00 11.90
N PHE A 88 0.32 20.30 11.82
CA PHE A 88 -0.66 20.88 10.88
C PHE A 88 -0.03 21.47 9.61
N GLY A 89 1.06 20.90 9.10
CA GLY A 89 1.66 21.32 7.83
C GLY A 89 1.42 20.31 6.71
N PRO A 90 1.45 20.71 5.42
CA PRO A 90 1.25 19.78 4.30
C PRO A 90 2.31 18.66 4.28
N ALA A 91 3.57 18.97 4.56
CA ALA A 91 4.65 17.99 4.64
C ALA A 91 4.48 17.02 5.82
N ALA A 92 4.11 17.52 7.01
CA ALA A 92 3.82 16.67 8.17
C ALA A 92 2.59 15.79 7.91
N GLY A 93 1.54 16.35 7.31
CA GLY A 93 0.34 15.62 6.92
C GLY A 93 0.63 14.52 5.91
N ALA A 94 1.41 14.79 4.87
CA ALA A 94 1.83 13.80 3.89
C ALA A 94 2.64 12.66 4.54
N ALA A 95 3.61 12.99 5.40
CA ALA A 95 4.39 12.00 6.15
C ALA A 95 3.49 11.12 7.04
N LEU A 96 2.52 11.70 7.73
CA LEU A 96 1.58 10.96 8.57
C LEU A 96 0.68 10.03 7.74
N ILE A 97 0.18 10.47 6.58
CA ILE A 97 -0.65 9.63 5.70
C ILE A 97 0.14 8.40 5.24
N VAL A 98 1.40 8.59 4.82
CA VAL A 98 2.29 7.50 4.42
C VAL A 98 2.47 6.49 5.56
N GLN A 99 2.79 6.98 6.75
CA GLN A 99 3.02 6.15 7.94
C GLN A 99 1.73 5.41 8.36
N LEU A 100 0.59 6.11 8.35
CA LEU A 100 -0.71 5.52 8.66
C LEU A 100 -1.10 4.45 7.65
N LEU A 101 -0.83 4.67 6.36
CA LEU A 101 -1.08 3.66 5.33
C LEU A 101 -0.24 2.41 5.57
N ALA A 102 1.07 2.57 5.82
CA ALA A 102 1.97 1.45 6.13
C ALA A 102 1.53 0.70 7.41
N LEU A 103 1.20 1.44 8.48
CA LEU A 103 0.73 0.85 9.73
C LEU A 103 -0.62 0.14 9.55
N LYS A 104 -1.51 0.70 8.73
CA LYS A 104 -2.84 0.11 8.47
C LYS A 104 -2.74 -1.23 7.76
N THR A 105 -1.72 -1.47 6.95
CA THR A 105 -1.48 -2.79 6.36
C THR A 105 -1.20 -3.86 7.42
N LEU A 106 -0.59 -3.50 8.56
CA LEU A 106 -0.37 -4.39 9.72
C LEU A 106 -1.64 -4.67 10.54
N GLU A 107 -2.68 -3.86 10.37
CA GLU A 107 -3.97 -4.06 11.06
C GLU A 107 -4.96 -4.88 10.24
N MET A 108 -4.67 -5.13 8.99
CA MET A 108 -5.60 -5.75 8.06
C MET A 108 -5.87 -7.22 8.41
N HIS A 109 -7.06 -7.49 8.96
CA HIS A 109 -7.55 -8.83 9.28
C HIS A 109 -8.69 -9.26 8.34
N ALA A 110 -9.51 -8.33 7.89
CA ALA A 110 -10.72 -8.59 7.13
C ALA A 110 -10.80 -7.71 5.87
N ARG A 111 -11.72 -8.06 4.96
CA ARG A 111 -12.00 -7.26 3.75
C ARG A 111 -12.32 -5.81 4.06
N ARG A 112 -13.05 -5.54 5.15
CA ARG A 112 -13.39 -4.19 5.58
C ARG A 112 -12.15 -3.34 5.88
N ASP A 113 -11.13 -3.95 6.48
CA ASP A 113 -9.87 -3.26 6.79
C ASP A 113 -9.08 -2.97 5.51
N ALA A 114 -9.14 -3.87 4.51
CA ALA A 114 -8.55 -3.64 3.20
C ALA A 114 -9.16 -2.41 2.50
N MET A 115 -10.47 -2.14 2.67
CA MET A 115 -11.11 -0.94 2.11
C MET A 115 -10.49 0.35 2.64
N VAL A 116 -10.16 0.39 3.93
CA VAL A 116 -9.47 1.54 4.53
C VAL A 116 -8.08 1.73 3.92
N VAL A 117 -7.35 0.65 3.67
CA VAL A 117 -6.04 0.69 3.00
C VAL A 117 -6.18 1.22 1.57
N PHE A 118 -7.19 0.78 0.82
CA PHE A 118 -7.45 1.29 -0.53
C PHE A 118 -7.80 2.77 -0.51
N PHE A 119 -8.69 3.20 0.39
CA PHE A 119 -9.07 4.60 0.52
C PHE A 119 -7.87 5.49 0.87
N LEU A 120 -7.07 5.10 1.85
CA LEU A 120 -5.83 5.79 2.20
C LEU A 120 -4.83 5.78 1.04
N GLY A 121 -4.77 4.68 0.28
CA GLY A 121 -3.92 4.56 -0.90
C GLY A 121 -4.30 5.56 -1.99
N PHE A 122 -5.58 5.67 -2.34
CA PHE A 122 -6.06 6.67 -3.31
C PHE A 122 -5.77 8.09 -2.83
N PHE A 123 -6.02 8.38 -1.55
CA PHE A 123 -5.74 9.67 -0.98
C PHE A 123 -4.24 10.00 -1.00
N SER A 124 -3.41 9.00 -0.68
CA SER A 124 -1.96 9.11 -0.73
C SER A 124 -1.43 9.40 -2.14
N LEU A 125 -2.02 8.81 -3.19
CA LEU A 125 -1.66 9.11 -4.59
C LEU A 125 -1.94 10.56 -4.97
N ILE A 126 -3.02 11.16 -4.44
CA ILE A 126 -3.34 12.57 -4.69
C ILE A 126 -2.30 13.48 -4.04
N THR A 127 -1.84 13.16 -2.82
CA THR A 127 -0.86 13.99 -2.10
C THR A 127 0.51 14.03 -2.78
N VAL A 128 0.88 13.02 -3.57
CA VAL A 128 2.14 13.00 -4.33
C VAL A 128 2.24 14.19 -5.28
N PHE A 129 1.13 14.59 -5.92
CA PHE A 129 1.14 15.70 -6.89
C PHE A 129 1.34 17.07 -6.24
N ILE A 130 1.16 17.19 -4.92
CA ILE A 130 1.47 18.41 -4.17
C ILE A 130 2.99 18.62 -4.12
N GLU A 131 3.77 17.53 -4.08
CA GLU A 131 5.21 17.58 -3.91
C GLU A 131 5.99 17.49 -5.22
N SER A 132 5.48 16.72 -6.19
CA SER A 132 6.17 16.52 -7.46
C SER A 132 5.19 16.33 -8.63
N GLN A 133 5.40 17.10 -9.69
CA GLN A 133 4.62 17.05 -10.95
C GLN A 133 5.48 16.53 -12.12
N SER A 134 6.51 15.72 -11.85
CA SER A 134 7.36 15.18 -12.90
C SER A 134 6.67 14.08 -13.71
N LEU A 135 7.08 13.88 -14.96
CA LEU A 135 6.58 12.78 -15.80
C LEU A 135 6.85 11.41 -15.19
N VAL A 136 7.98 11.26 -14.51
CA VAL A 136 8.33 10.01 -13.82
C VAL A 136 7.37 9.75 -12.66
N THR A 137 7.08 10.78 -11.85
CA THR A 137 6.09 10.70 -10.77
C THR A 137 4.71 10.32 -11.31
N THR A 138 4.27 10.95 -12.39
CA THR A 138 2.99 10.64 -13.03
C THR A 138 2.93 9.18 -13.51
N ALA A 139 3.99 8.68 -14.15
CA ALA A 139 4.06 7.29 -14.58
C ALA A 139 3.99 6.30 -13.40
N LEU A 140 4.70 6.60 -12.30
CA LEU A 140 4.67 5.79 -11.08
C LEU A 140 3.28 5.80 -10.41
N VAL A 141 2.63 6.96 -10.37
CA VAL A 141 1.26 7.10 -9.84
C VAL A 141 0.26 6.30 -10.68
N LEU A 142 0.34 6.35 -12.00
CA LEU A 142 -0.51 5.56 -12.88
C LEU A 142 -0.29 4.05 -12.69
N LEU A 143 0.97 3.62 -12.54
CA LEU A 143 1.30 2.23 -12.24
C LEU A 143 0.74 1.80 -10.87
N ALA A 144 0.91 2.62 -9.86
CA ALA A 144 0.39 2.38 -8.51
C ALA A 144 -1.14 2.32 -8.50
N LEU A 145 -1.79 3.26 -9.20
CA LEU A 145 -3.25 3.29 -9.35
C LEU A 145 -3.77 2.04 -10.05
N TRP A 146 -3.12 1.62 -11.14
CA TRP A 146 -3.46 0.39 -11.84
C TRP A 146 -3.40 -0.84 -10.93
N TRP A 147 -2.33 -0.96 -10.17
CA TRP A 147 -2.16 -2.08 -9.23
C TRP A 147 -3.14 -2.02 -8.06
N LEU A 148 -3.39 -0.81 -7.53
CA LEU A 148 -4.35 -0.59 -6.45
C LEU A 148 -5.78 -0.99 -6.89
N LEU A 149 -6.18 -0.65 -8.12
CA LEU A 149 -7.45 -1.07 -8.71
C LEU A 149 -7.51 -2.60 -8.88
N ALA A 150 -6.43 -3.23 -9.34
CA ALA A 150 -6.37 -4.69 -9.46
C ALA A 150 -6.54 -5.37 -8.09
N ALA A 151 -5.89 -4.86 -7.05
CA ALA A 151 -6.03 -5.34 -5.69
C ALA A 151 -7.46 -5.13 -5.13
N LEU A 152 -8.07 -3.98 -5.44
CA LEU A 152 -9.45 -3.66 -5.07
C LEU A 152 -10.46 -4.62 -5.73
N ILE A 153 -10.31 -4.89 -7.03
CA ILE A 153 -11.15 -5.86 -7.77
C ILE A 153 -11.02 -7.24 -7.12
N ASN A 154 -9.79 -7.68 -6.80
CA ASN A 154 -9.56 -8.95 -6.14
C ASN A 154 -10.25 -9.03 -4.77
N ALA A 155 -10.20 -7.96 -3.98
CA ALA A 155 -10.82 -7.90 -2.65
C ALA A 155 -12.36 -8.00 -2.71
N HIS A 156 -13.00 -7.54 -3.80
CA HIS A 156 -14.46 -7.59 -3.97
C HIS A 156 -14.98 -8.94 -4.49
N ARG A 157 -14.13 -9.80 -5.02
CA ARG A 157 -14.56 -11.11 -5.52
C ARG A 157 -14.82 -12.10 -4.38
N PRO A 158 -16.06 -12.59 -4.21
CA PRO A 158 -16.42 -13.51 -3.11
C PRO A 158 -15.86 -14.92 -3.30
N VAL A 159 -15.77 -15.40 -4.56
CA VAL A 159 -15.42 -16.78 -4.88
C VAL A 159 -14.49 -16.83 -6.10
N GLY A 160 -13.55 -17.79 -6.10
CA GLY A 160 -12.66 -18.08 -7.23
C GLY A 160 -11.21 -17.64 -7.01
N GLN A 161 -10.32 -18.20 -7.82
CA GLN A 161 -8.92 -17.78 -7.91
C GLN A 161 -8.73 -17.11 -9.29
N PRO A 162 -8.95 -15.80 -9.39
CA PRO A 162 -8.77 -15.14 -10.67
C PRO A 162 -7.30 -15.23 -11.08
N ARG A 163 -7.06 -15.46 -12.37
CA ARG A 163 -5.72 -15.36 -12.92
C ARG A 163 -5.26 -13.91 -12.84
N TRP A 164 -4.02 -13.67 -12.41
CA TRP A 164 -3.41 -12.34 -12.30
C TRP A 164 -3.61 -11.49 -13.56
N ARG A 165 -3.49 -12.12 -14.73
CA ARG A 165 -3.69 -11.45 -16.03
C ARG A 165 -5.09 -10.89 -16.19
N GLU A 166 -6.11 -11.56 -15.67
CA GLU A 166 -7.51 -11.10 -15.74
C GLU A 166 -7.74 -9.89 -14.85
N LEU A 167 -7.19 -9.91 -13.61
CA LEU A 167 -7.27 -8.77 -12.70
C LEU A 167 -6.60 -7.52 -13.28
N LEU A 168 -5.39 -7.67 -13.78
CA LEU A 168 -4.63 -6.57 -14.39
C LEU A 168 -5.31 -6.04 -15.65
N ARG A 169 -5.87 -6.92 -16.49
CA ARG A 169 -6.63 -6.51 -17.69
C ARG A 169 -7.90 -5.75 -17.32
N GLN A 170 -8.65 -6.21 -16.32
CA GLN A 170 -9.85 -5.52 -15.84
C GLN A 170 -9.52 -4.15 -15.23
N ALA A 171 -8.47 -4.07 -14.42
CA ALA A 171 -8.00 -2.79 -13.88
C ALA A 171 -7.57 -1.82 -15.01
N ALA A 172 -6.85 -2.32 -16.02
CA ALA A 172 -6.47 -1.52 -17.19
C ALA A 172 -7.68 -1.02 -17.97
N SER A 173 -8.69 -1.88 -18.18
CA SER A 173 -9.90 -1.46 -18.87
C SER A 173 -10.67 -0.38 -18.11
N LEU A 174 -10.75 -0.47 -16.77
CA LEU A 174 -11.38 0.57 -15.95
C LEU A 174 -10.63 1.92 -16.05
N LEU A 175 -9.30 1.90 -16.04
CA LEU A 175 -8.49 3.12 -16.24
C LEU A 175 -8.73 3.72 -17.63
N LEU A 176 -8.75 2.91 -18.68
CA LEU A 176 -9.00 3.37 -20.05
C LEU A 176 -10.40 3.95 -20.22
N TRP A 177 -11.42 3.33 -19.62
CA TRP A 177 -12.78 3.87 -19.64
C TRP A 177 -12.94 5.14 -18.79
N GLY A 178 -12.08 5.34 -17.78
CA GLY A 178 -12.05 6.55 -16.99
C GLY A 178 -11.40 7.74 -17.70
N LEU A 179 -10.50 7.53 -18.67
CA LEU A 179 -9.81 8.61 -19.40
C LEU A 179 -10.75 9.57 -20.13
N PRO A 180 -11.78 9.12 -20.90
CA PRO A 180 -12.70 10.04 -21.56
C PRO A 180 -13.48 10.94 -20.59
N LEU A 181 -13.76 10.43 -19.36
CA LEU A 181 -14.44 11.21 -18.32
C LEU A 181 -13.55 12.31 -17.72
N MET A 182 -12.23 12.22 -17.87
CA MET A 182 -11.30 13.26 -17.41
C MET A 182 -11.14 14.41 -18.45
N VAL A 183 -11.56 14.19 -19.70
CA VAL A 183 -11.41 15.15 -20.80
C VAL A 183 -12.68 16.01 -20.99
N VAL A 184 -13.81 15.60 -20.43
CA VAL A 184 -15.08 16.31 -20.41
C VAL A 184 -15.19 17.22 -19.20
#